data_b23d207684cc28ebb482049e1a285b59
#
_entry.id   b23d207684cc28ebb482049e1a285b59
#
_cell.length_a   1.000
_cell.length_b   1.000
_cell.length_c   1.000
_cell.angle_alpha   90.00
_cell.angle_beta   90.00
_cell.angle_gamma   90.00
#
_symmetry.space_group_name_H-M   'P 1'
#
loop_
_entity.id
_entity.type
_entity.pdbx_description
1 polymer ?
#
loop_
_entity_poly.entity_id
_entity_poly.type
_entity_poly.pdbx_seq_one_letter_code
_entity_poly.pdbx_strand_id
1 'polypeptide(L)'
;MHTGQRDMIRIRVSKEAFNAGFRAKHFGEVLYAQVKNEFEAVVDKCQVKIYTNPEDCTKIRHEIAIPVFDKRDERLSTMTDESVPVYYSCIMCQAFSPSHVCVVTPERLGLCGAVSWLDAKATHQLDPNGPCQVITKEKVIDERIGEYEDVNEAVRKLSQGALDDVSLYSIMEKPMTSCGCFECICGIEPFSNGVCIANREYAGMTPLGMTFSELASMTGGGVQTPGFMGHGKHFIASKKFMKAEGGVARIVWMPKELKEQVAEKLNETAKELYGIDNFTDMIGDETIAEDPETLVAFLTEKGHPALGMDPMM
;
A
#
# COMPACT_ATOMS: atom_id res chain seq x y z
N MET A 1 6.36 -5.15 14.10
CA MET A 1 6.60 -3.97 13.29
C MET A 1 7.10 -4.42 11.94
N HIS A 2 6.42 -4.08 10.90
CA HIS A 2 6.71 -4.44 9.51
C HIS A 2 7.91 -3.66 9.00
N THR A 3 8.69 -4.18 8.09
CA THR A 3 9.92 -3.52 7.62
C THR A 3 9.82 -2.92 6.22
N GLY A 4 8.62 -2.84 5.64
CA GLY A 4 8.41 -2.53 4.23
C GLY A 4 8.77 -3.68 3.28
N GLN A 5 9.39 -4.71 3.79
CA GLN A 5 9.64 -5.95 3.05
C GLN A 5 8.38 -6.80 3.15
N ARG A 6 7.78 -7.13 2.02
CA ARG A 6 6.49 -7.82 1.90
C ARG A 6 6.40 -9.13 2.67
N ASP A 7 7.52 -9.73 2.98
CA ASP A 7 7.68 -11.08 3.49
C ASP A 7 8.27 -11.15 4.91
N MET A 8 8.58 -10.00 5.53
CA MET A 8 9.20 -9.95 6.85
C MET A 8 8.51 -8.98 7.80
N ILE A 9 8.34 -9.42 9.05
CA ILE A 9 7.84 -8.61 10.16
C ILE A 9 8.92 -8.50 11.23
N ARG A 10 9.22 -7.29 11.70
CA ARG A 10 10.08 -7.06 12.86
C ARG A 10 9.26 -6.68 14.06
N ILE A 11 9.52 -7.35 15.18
CA ILE A 11 8.78 -7.17 16.43
C ILE A 11 9.74 -6.63 17.49
N ARG A 12 9.31 -5.60 18.19
CA ARG A 12 10.00 -5.14 19.41
C ARG A 12 9.43 -5.88 20.61
N VAL A 13 10.33 -6.42 21.42
CA VAL A 13 10.00 -7.09 22.66
C VAL A 13 10.58 -6.29 23.82
N SER A 14 9.83 -6.09 24.90
CA SER A 14 10.36 -5.41 26.09
C SER A 14 11.51 -6.20 26.72
N LYS A 15 12.38 -5.50 27.46
CA LYS A 15 13.48 -6.16 28.18
C LYS A 15 12.94 -7.16 29.21
N GLU A 16 11.83 -6.82 29.87
CA GLU A 16 11.17 -7.68 30.86
C GLU A 16 10.67 -8.98 30.23
N ALA A 17 9.96 -8.88 29.09
CA ALA A 17 9.47 -10.05 28.38
C ALA A 17 10.63 -10.91 27.85
N PHE A 18 11.70 -10.28 27.33
CA PHE A 18 12.90 -10.99 26.89
C PHE A 18 13.59 -11.72 28.04
N ASN A 19 13.73 -11.07 29.20
CA ASN A 19 14.32 -11.68 30.40
C ASN A 19 13.42 -12.80 30.98
N ALA A 20 12.10 -12.69 30.82
CA ALA A 20 11.14 -13.76 31.17
C ALA A 20 11.15 -14.93 30.17
N GLY A 21 12.02 -14.89 29.14
CA GLY A 21 12.19 -16.00 28.20
C GLY A 21 11.40 -15.88 26.91
N PHE A 22 10.69 -14.75 26.66
CA PHE A 22 9.99 -14.56 25.40
C PHE A 22 10.99 -14.44 24.22
N ARG A 23 10.71 -15.11 23.11
CA ARG A 23 11.53 -15.14 21.88
C ARG A 23 10.62 -15.08 20.66
N ALA A 24 11.18 -14.73 19.50
CA ALA A 24 10.46 -14.65 18.23
C ALA A 24 9.66 -15.93 17.90
N LYS A 25 10.18 -17.10 18.27
CA LYS A 25 9.48 -18.37 18.05
C LYS A 25 8.10 -18.43 18.75
N HIS A 26 7.98 -17.89 19.95
CA HIS A 26 6.70 -17.89 20.68
C HIS A 26 5.67 -16.99 19.99
N PHE A 27 6.12 -15.86 19.44
CA PHE A 27 5.25 -15.05 18.61
C PHE A 27 4.85 -15.76 17.32
N GLY A 28 5.80 -16.44 16.66
CA GLY A 28 5.52 -17.25 15.47
C GLY A 28 4.52 -18.36 15.72
N GLU A 29 4.60 -19.02 16.88
CA GLU A 29 3.65 -20.06 17.31
C GLU A 29 2.23 -19.49 17.52
N VAL A 30 2.12 -18.35 18.18
CA VAL A 30 0.82 -17.67 18.39
C VAL A 30 0.26 -17.19 17.04
N LEU A 31 1.09 -16.57 16.20
CA LEU A 31 0.69 -16.11 14.87
C LEU A 31 0.20 -17.28 14.01
N TYR A 32 0.94 -18.39 13.98
CA TYR A 32 0.54 -19.57 13.22
C TYR A 32 -0.79 -20.15 13.72
N ALA A 33 -0.95 -20.28 15.03
CA ALA A 33 -2.18 -20.77 15.62
C ALA A 33 -3.38 -19.88 15.29
N GLN A 34 -3.21 -18.56 15.36
CA GLN A 34 -4.26 -17.59 15.02
C GLN A 34 -4.66 -17.67 13.55
N VAL A 35 -3.67 -17.61 12.65
CA VAL A 35 -3.94 -17.66 11.19
C VAL A 35 -4.54 -19.01 10.79
N LYS A 36 -4.10 -20.12 11.44
CA LYS A 36 -4.69 -21.43 11.20
C LYS A 36 -6.12 -21.51 11.69
N ASN A 37 -6.42 -20.94 12.85
CA ASN A 37 -7.79 -20.92 13.39
C ASN A 37 -8.75 -20.13 12.49
N GLU A 38 -8.29 -19.00 11.96
CA GLU A 38 -9.11 -18.13 11.10
C GLU A 38 -9.23 -18.63 9.65
N PHE A 39 -8.16 -19.25 9.12
CA PHE A 39 -8.04 -19.59 7.69
C PHE A 39 -7.45 -20.99 7.48
N GLU A 40 -8.00 -21.98 8.15
CA GLU A 40 -7.49 -23.36 8.18
C GLU A 40 -7.23 -23.94 6.78
N ALA A 41 -8.19 -23.79 5.86
CA ALA A 41 -8.09 -24.35 4.51
C ALA A 41 -6.91 -23.76 3.73
N VAL A 42 -6.63 -22.46 3.88
CA VAL A 42 -5.49 -21.80 3.22
C VAL A 42 -4.18 -22.29 3.84
N VAL A 43 -4.12 -22.32 5.18
CA VAL A 43 -2.91 -22.73 5.90
C VAL A 43 -2.50 -24.17 5.55
N ASP A 44 -3.45 -25.08 5.54
CA ASP A 44 -3.19 -26.50 5.29
C ASP A 44 -2.91 -26.80 3.82
N LYS A 45 -3.68 -26.24 2.90
CA LYS A 45 -3.49 -26.47 1.45
C LYS A 45 -2.21 -25.81 0.93
N CYS A 46 -1.85 -24.61 1.42
CA CYS A 46 -0.61 -23.95 1.03
C CYS A 46 0.61 -24.40 1.83
N GLN A 47 0.44 -25.25 2.85
CA GLN A 47 1.52 -25.69 3.75
C GLN A 47 2.32 -24.51 4.32
N VAL A 48 1.62 -23.51 4.84
CA VAL A 48 2.19 -22.27 5.36
C VAL A 48 3.23 -22.57 6.44
N LYS A 49 4.39 -21.92 6.34
CA LYS A 49 5.49 -21.99 7.32
C LYS A 49 5.84 -20.58 7.79
N ILE A 50 6.11 -20.44 9.08
CA ILE A 50 6.59 -19.21 9.68
C ILE A 50 8.03 -19.40 10.14
N TYR A 51 8.94 -18.62 9.58
CA TYR A 51 10.35 -18.61 9.96
C TYR A 51 10.58 -17.52 11.00
N THR A 52 11.29 -17.83 12.06
CA THR A 52 11.56 -16.90 13.19
C THR A 52 13.04 -16.71 13.48
N ASN A 53 13.90 -17.46 12.81
CA ASN A 53 15.36 -17.26 12.86
C ASN A 53 15.75 -16.21 11.82
N PRO A 54 16.48 -15.13 12.18
CA PRO A 54 16.85 -14.06 11.24
C PRO A 54 17.68 -14.53 10.04
N GLU A 55 18.58 -15.51 10.22
CA GLU A 55 19.41 -16.04 9.15
C GLU A 55 18.57 -16.81 8.14
N ASP A 56 17.68 -17.70 8.62
CA ASP A 56 16.75 -18.43 7.77
C ASP A 56 15.80 -17.47 7.04
N CYS A 57 15.27 -16.46 7.73
CA CYS A 57 14.44 -15.43 7.13
C CYS A 57 15.16 -14.71 5.98
N THR A 58 16.40 -14.29 6.18
CA THR A 58 17.20 -13.62 5.16
C THR A 58 17.45 -14.52 3.97
N LYS A 59 17.83 -15.79 4.22
CA LYS A 59 18.09 -16.77 3.17
C LYS A 59 16.83 -17.04 2.33
N ILE A 60 15.72 -17.41 2.96
CA ILE A 60 14.45 -17.69 2.27
C ILE A 60 13.97 -16.46 1.49
N ARG A 61 14.12 -15.26 2.05
CA ARG A 61 13.77 -14.03 1.38
C ARG A 61 14.52 -13.86 0.05
N HIS A 62 15.82 -13.97 0.06
CA HIS A 62 16.63 -13.75 -1.14
C HIS A 62 16.55 -14.90 -2.15
N GLU A 63 16.55 -16.16 -1.68
CA GLU A 63 16.60 -17.33 -2.57
C GLU A 63 15.22 -17.70 -3.14
N ILE A 64 14.12 -17.39 -2.44
CA ILE A 64 12.77 -17.83 -2.81
C ILE A 64 11.78 -16.67 -2.96
N ALA A 65 11.60 -15.83 -1.92
CA ALA A 65 10.49 -14.90 -1.91
C ALA A 65 10.66 -13.79 -2.96
N ILE A 66 11.80 -13.13 -3.03
CA ILE A 66 12.07 -12.08 -4.03
C ILE A 66 11.88 -12.60 -5.46
N PRO A 67 12.51 -13.70 -5.90
CA PRO A 67 12.29 -14.22 -7.27
C PRO A 67 10.84 -14.59 -7.59
N VAL A 68 10.07 -15.03 -6.59
CA VAL A 68 8.65 -15.33 -6.77
C VAL A 68 7.83 -14.04 -6.92
N PHE A 69 8.10 -13.02 -6.09
CA PHE A 69 7.44 -11.73 -6.20
C PHE A 69 7.77 -11.01 -7.50
N ASP A 70 9.01 -11.05 -7.96
CA ASP A 70 9.42 -10.45 -9.24
C ASP A 70 8.66 -11.06 -10.42
N LYS A 71 8.58 -12.38 -10.49
CA LYS A 71 7.78 -13.08 -11.53
C LYS A 71 6.29 -12.79 -11.46
N ARG A 72 5.76 -12.61 -10.26
CA ARG A 72 4.38 -12.23 -10.06
C ARG A 72 4.14 -10.80 -10.54
N ASP A 73 5.01 -9.87 -10.16
CA ASP A 73 4.91 -8.45 -10.51
C ASP A 73 5.08 -8.24 -12.02
N GLU A 74 5.96 -8.99 -12.67
CA GLU A 74 6.07 -9.05 -14.14
C GLU A 74 4.73 -9.43 -14.80
N ARG A 75 4.04 -10.44 -14.28
CA ARG A 75 2.71 -10.82 -14.79
C ARG A 75 1.64 -9.77 -14.54
N LEU A 76 1.72 -9.03 -13.43
CA LEU A 76 0.80 -7.95 -13.13
C LEU A 76 1.03 -6.70 -13.97
N SER A 77 2.25 -6.45 -14.43
CA SER A 77 2.62 -5.23 -15.16
C SER A 77 1.81 -5.00 -16.45
N THR A 78 1.24 -6.07 -17.00
CA THR A 78 0.39 -6.05 -18.21
C THR A 78 -1.11 -6.02 -17.90
N MET A 79 -1.48 -6.07 -16.62
CA MET A 79 -2.89 -6.12 -16.20
C MET A 79 -3.34 -4.76 -15.69
N THR A 80 -4.56 -4.38 -16.03
CA THR A 80 -5.23 -3.17 -15.54
C THR A 80 -6.52 -3.51 -14.83
N ASP A 81 -7.04 -2.58 -14.07
CA ASP A 81 -8.32 -2.74 -13.37
C ASP A 81 -9.48 -3.02 -14.33
N GLU A 82 -9.39 -2.51 -15.57
CA GLU A 82 -10.37 -2.77 -16.63
C GLU A 82 -10.23 -4.17 -17.24
N SER A 83 -9.02 -4.75 -17.21
CA SER A 83 -8.72 -6.04 -17.85
C SER A 83 -9.31 -7.24 -17.11
N VAL A 84 -9.85 -7.05 -15.91
CA VAL A 84 -10.39 -8.12 -15.07
C VAL A 84 -11.88 -7.93 -14.81
N PRO A 85 -12.66 -9.02 -14.73
CA PRO A 85 -14.11 -8.92 -14.50
C PRO A 85 -14.47 -8.64 -13.03
N VAL A 86 -13.59 -8.95 -12.09
CA VAL A 86 -13.83 -8.84 -10.65
C VAL A 86 -12.59 -8.38 -9.90
N TYR A 87 -12.79 -7.78 -8.73
CA TYR A 87 -11.77 -7.56 -7.72
C TYR A 87 -11.85 -8.63 -6.63
N TYR A 88 -10.95 -8.58 -5.67
CA TYR A 88 -10.96 -9.46 -4.50
C TYR A 88 -10.80 -8.66 -3.21
N SER A 89 -11.41 -9.15 -2.14
CA SER A 89 -11.04 -8.70 -0.80
C SER A 89 -9.75 -9.38 -0.34
N CYS A 90 -9.12 -8.81 0.69
CA CYS A 90 -8.14 -9.51 1.52
C CYS A 90 -8.37 -9.13 2.98
N ILE A 91 -8.72 -10.11 3.81
CA ILE A 91 -8.98 -9.94 5.24
C ILE A 91 -7.98 -10.72 6.12
N MET A 92 -6.86 -11.17 5.57
CA MET A 92 -5.86 -11.94 6.35
C MET A 92 -5.37 -11.20 7.60
N CYS A 93 -5.34 -9.86 7.56
CA CYS A 93 -4.95 -9.04 8.70
C CYS A 93 -5.99 -9.04 9.84
N GLN A 94 -7.21 -9.54 9.62
CA GLN A 94 -8.24 -9.58 10.66
C GLN A 94 -7.87 -10.49 11.84
N ALA A 95 -6.92 -11.40 11.66
CA ALA A 95 -6.29 -12.11 12.77
C ALA A 95 -5.68 -11.17 13.84
N PHE A 96 -5.38 -9.91 13.50
CA PHE A 96 -4.79 -8.90 14.40
C PHE A 96 -5.57 -7.60 14.46
N SER A 97 -6.31 -7.28 13.40
CA SER A 97 -7.09 -6.06 13.24
C SER A 97 -8.47 -6.43 12.66
N PRO A 98 -9.45 -6.75 13.52
CA PRO A 98 -10.69 -7.42 13.13
C PRO A 98 -11.53 -6.70 12.06
N SER A 99 -11.43 -5.38 11.96
CA SER A 99 -12.17 -4.58 10.98
C SER A 99 -11.37 -4.24 9.71
N HIS A 100 -10.13 -4.73 9.60
CA HIS A 100 -9.31 -4.42 8.43
C HIS A 100 -9.78 -5.17 7.19
N VAL A 101 -9.93 -4.46 6.08
CA VAL A 101 -10.19 -5.04 4.76
C VAL A 101 -9.40 -4.31 3.68
N CYS A 102 -8.78 -5.04 2.77
CA CYS A 102 -8.23 -4.51 1.54
C CYS A 102 -9.13 -4.87 0.36
N VAL A 103 -9.28 -3.96 -0.58
CA VAL A 103 -9.76 -4.25 -1.93
C VAL A 103 -8.53 -4.40 -2.82
N VAL A 104 -8.38 -5.57 -3.43
CA VAL A 104 -7.21 -5.94 -4.23
C VAL A 104 -7.60 -5.97 -5.69
N THR A 105 -6.95 -5.12 -6.48
CA THR A 105 -7.12 -5.03 -7.93
C THR A 105 -5.79 -5.32 -8.63
N PRO A 106 -5.74 -5.48 -9.97
CA PRO A 106 -4.48 -5.63 -10.67
C PRO A 106 -3.48 -4.48 -10.41
N GLU A 107 -3.96 -3.25 -10.37
CA GLU A 107 -3.13 -2.06 -10.18
C GLU A 107 -2.94 -1.70 -8.71
N ARG A 108 -3.79 -2.20 -7.81
CA ARG A 108 -3.75 -1.93 -6.38
C ARG A 108 -3.65 -3.24 -5.60
N LEU A 109 -2.45 -3.57 -5.17
CA LEU A 109 -2.19 -4.71 -4.30
C LEU A 109 -2.79 -4.45 -2.91
N GLY A 110 -2.86 -5.50 -2.11
CA GLY A 110 -3.04 -5.32 -0.66
C GLY A 110 -2.05 -4.28 -0.13
N LEU A 111 -2.47 -3.43 0.79
CA LEU A 111 -1.71 -2.26 1.24
C LEU A 111 -0.32 -2.61 1.81
N CYS A 112 -0.15 -3.84 2.29
CA CYS A 112 1.15 -4.39 2.73
C CYS A 112 2.09 -4.75 1.57
N GLY A 113 1.63 -4.72 0.31
CA GLY A 113 2.37 -5.16 -0.87
C GLY A 113 2.48 -6.67 -1.05
N ALA A 114 2.00 -7.48 -0.09
CA ALA A 114 2.19 -8.92 -0.10
C ALA A 114 1.17 -9.68 -0.96
N VAL A 115 -0.07 -9.21 -1.02
CA VAL A 115 -1.17 -9.89 -1.72
C VAL A 115 -1.53 -9.12 -2.98
N SER A 116 -1.28 -9.73 -4.13
CA SER A 116 -1.70 -9.21 -5.44
C SER A 116 -3.05 -9.78 -5.85
N TRP A 117 -3.61 -9.26 -6.95
CA TRP A 117 -4.84 -9.80 -7.54
C TRP A 117 -4.70 -11.28 -7.92
N LEU A 118 -3.51 -11.69 -8.40
CA LEU A 118 -3.23 -13.10 -8.74
C LEU A 118 -3.21 -13.98 -7.48
N ASP A 119 -2.62 -13.48 -6.40
CA ASP A 119 -2.58 -14.21 -5.12
C ASP A 119 -3.98 -14.31 -4.51
N ALA A 120 -4.74 -13.22 -4.53
CA ALA A 120 -6.11 -13.21 -4.03
C ALA A 120 -7.02 -14.16 -4.83
N LYS A 121 -6.88 -14.19 -6.17
CA LYS A 121 -7.59 -15.13 -7.04
C LYS A 121 -7.25 -16.59 -6.70
N ALA A 122 -5.96 -16.89 -6.54
CA ALA A 122 -5.51 -18.24 -6.19
C ALA A 122 -6.03 -18.65 -4.79
N THR A 123 -5.96 -17.73 -3.82
CA THR A 123 -6.49 -17.97 -2.47
C THR A 123 -7.98 -18.24 -2.49
N HIS A 124 -8.76 -17.46 -3.25
CA HIS A 124 -10.19 -17.70 -3.43
C HIS A 124 -10.49 -19.06 -4.07
N GLN A 125 -9.69 -19.50 -5.04
CA GLN A 125 -9.85 -20.83 -5.64
C GLN A 125 -9.58 -21.97 -4.65
N LEU A 126 -8.66 -21.75 -3.68
CA LEU A 126 -8.41 -22.72 -2.62
C LEU A 126 -9.54 -22.76 -1.58
N ASP A 127 -10.07 -21.59 -1.22
CA ASP A 127 -11.13 -21.43 -0.25
C ASP A 127 -12.04 -20.24 -0.64
N PRO A 128 -13.18 -20.49 -1.29
CA PRO A 128 -14.11 -19.44 -1.70
C PRO A 128 -14.73 -18.65 -0.52
N ASN A 129 -14.76 -19.24 0.67
CA ASN A 129 -15.24 -18.59 1.90
C ASN A 129 -14.10 -18.05 2.78
N GLY A 130 -12.87 -18.15 2.30
CA GLY A 130 -11.67 -17.76 3.01
C GLY A 130 -11.40 -16.24 2.95
N PRO A 131 -10.14 -15.86 3.17
CA PRO A 131 -9.77 -14.46 3.35
C PRO A 131 -9.87 -13.60 2.08
N CYS A 132 -9.93 -14.21 0.89
CA CYS A 132 -10.03 -13.50 -0.38
C CYS A 132 -11.35 -13.86 -1.07
N GLN A 133 -12.34 -12.97 -1.00
CA GLN A 133 -13.65 -13.15 -1.60
C GLN A 133 -13.78 -12.29 -2.87
N VAL A 134 -14.55 -12.77 -3.83
CA VAL A 134 -14.86 -12.03 -5.07
C VAL A 134 -15.65 -10.77 -4.73
N ILE A 135 -15.27 -9.67 -5.36
CA ILE A 135 -16.01 -8.40 -5.37
C ILE A 135 -16.31 -8.07 -6.82
N THR A 136 -17.59 -7.99 -7.17
CA THR A 136 -18.02 -7.48 -8.48
C THR A 136 -17.76 -5.98 -8.59
N LYS A 137 -17.78 -5.44 -9.79
CA LYS A 137 -17.54 -4.01 -10.05
C LYS A 137 -18.53 -3.47 -11.09
N GLU A 138 -19.72 -4.04 -11.13
CA GLU A 138 -20.73 -3.74 -12.16
C GLU A 138 -21.48 -2.45 -11.85
N LYS A 139 -21.72 -2.15 -10.57
CA LYS A 139 -22.48 -0.99 -10.13
C LYS A 139 -21.57 0.19 -9.83
N VAL A 140 -21.23 0.94 -10.86
CA VAL A 140 -20.39 2.15 -10.74
C VAL A 140 -21.22 3.28 -10.12
N ILE A 141 -20.73 3.90 -9.03
CA ILE A 141 -21.30 5.10 -8.43
C ILE A 141 -20.60 6.33 -9.01
N ASP A 142 -19.27 6.37 -8.91
CA ASP A 142 -18.44 7.45 -9.46
C ASP A 142 -17.15 6.87 -10.05
N GLU A 143 -17.04 6.89 -11.38
CA GLU A 143 -15.87 6.38 -12.10
C GLU A 143 -14.61 7.22 -11.87
N ARG A 144 -14.76 8.53 -11.59
CA ARG A 144 -13.65 9.46 -11.38
C ARG A 144 -12.85 9.06 -10.13
N ILE A 145 -13.54 8.79 -9.02
CA ILE A 145 -12.90 8.40 -7.76
C ILE A 145 -12.76 6.88 -7.61
N GLY A 146 -13.33 6.10 -8.54
CA GLY A 146 -13.34 4.64 -8.44
C GLY A 146 -14.21 4.12 -7.31
N GLU A 147 -15.43 4.65 -7.20
CA GLU A 147 -16.42 4.21 -6.23
C GLU A 147 -17.42 3.26 -6.89
N TYR A 148 -17.63 2.10 -6.27
CA TYR A 148 -18.53 1.05 -6.73
C TYR A 148 -19.41 0.58 -5.58
N GLU A 149 -20.73 0.42 -5.82
CA GLU A 149 -21.66 -0.10 -4.80
C GLU A 149 -21.25 -1.49 -4.31
N ASP A 150 -20.86 -2.37 -5.24
CA ASP A 150 -20.44 -3.74 -4.91
C ASP A 150 -19.19 -3.74 -4.01
N VAL A 151 -18.27 -2.79 -4.21
CA VAL A 151 -17.09 -2.60 -3.37
C VAL A 151 -17.49 -2.09 -1.98
N ASN A 152 -18.38 -1.10 -1.92
CA ASN A 152 -18.89 -0.54 -0.67
C ASN A 152 -19.63 -1.59 0.16
N GLU A 153 -20.49 -2.40 -0.45
CA GLU A 153 -21.17 -3.52 0.21
C GLU A 153 -20.18 -4.53 0.80
N ALA A 154 -19.16 -4.92 0.01
CA ALA A 154 -18.12 -5.85 0.46
C ALA A 154 -17.28 -5.27 1.62
N VAL A 155 -16.87 -4.00 1.51
CA VAL A 155 -16.08 -3.32 2.53
C VAL A 155 -16.89 -3.18 3.82
N ARG A 156 -18.15 -2.72 3.75
CA ARG A 156 -19.04 -2.60 4.92
C ARG A 156 -19.23 -3.92 5.63
N LYS A 157 -19.52 -4.99 4.86
CA LYS A 157 -19.70 -6.34 5.41
C LYS A 157 -18.42 -6.85 6.06
N LEU A 158 -17.29 -6.78 5.36
CA LEU A 158 -16.04 -7.41 5.80
C LEU A 158 -15.32 -6.59 6.88
N SER A 159 -15.51 -5.27 6.92
CA SER A 159 -15.02 -4.42 8.01
C SER A 159 -15.90 -4.45 9.26
N GLN A 160 -17.01 -5.23 9.25
CA GLN A 160 -17.99 -5.28 10.33
C GLN A 160 -18.64 -3.90 10.61
N GLY A 161 -18.82 -3.10 9.57
CA GLY A 161 -19.39 -1.76 9.66
C GLY A 161 -18.42 -0.67 10.12
N ALA A 162 -17.11 -0.95 10.17
CA ALA A 162 -16.10 0.08 10.49
C ALA A 162 -15.85 1.05 9.32
N LEU A 163 -16.13 0.60 8.10
CA LEU A 163 -16.06 1.40 6.88
C LEU A 163 -17.40 1.28 6.14
N ASP A 164 -17.99 2.41 5.75
CA ASP A 164 -19.22 2.43 4.96
C ASP A 164 -18.94 2.42 3.47
N ASP A 165 -18.12 3.36 3.01
CA ASP A 165 -17.80 3.57 1.60
C ASP A 165 -16.29 3.80 1.44
N VAL A 166 -15.77 3.42 0.25
CA VAL A 166 -14.38 3.65 -0.12
C VAL A 166 -14.26 4.04 -1.58
N SER A 167 -13.28 4.88 -1.88
CA SER A 167 -12.83 5.13 -3.24
C SER A 167 -11.47 4.46 -3.49
N LEU A 168 -11.25 3.99 -4.71
CA LEU A 168 -10.01 3.32 -5.08
C LEU A 168 -8.97 4.30 -5.66
N TYR A 169 -9.41 5.47 -6.16
CA TYR A 169 -8.60 6.38 -6.96
C TYR A 169 -8.56 7.81 -6.43
N SER A 170 -9.04 8.07 -5.20
CA SER A 170 -9.01 9.38 -4.57
C SER A 170 -8.29 9.35 -3.23
N ILE A 171 -7.52 10.40 -2.93
CA ILE A 171 -6.96 10.67 -1.60
C ILE A 171 -7.86 11.59 -0.78
N MET A 172 -8.75 12.35 -1.43
CA MET A 172 -9.63 13.31 -0.76
C MET A 172 -10.98 12.73 -0.41
N GLU A 173 -11.56 11.94 -1.31
CA GLU A 173 -12.92 11.43 -1.17
C GLU A 173 -12.89 9.97 -0.75
N LYS A 174 -13.30 9.66 0.47
CA LYS A 174 -13.44 8.29 1.02
C LYS A 174 -12.19 7.42 0.82
N PRO A 175 -10.96 7.90 1.15
CA PRO A 175 -9.73 7.15 0.86
C PRO A 175 -9.74 5.80 1.54
N MET A 176 -9.18 4.79 0.87
CA MET A 176 -8.98 3.47 1.47
C MET A 176 -8.09 3.56 2.71
N THR A 177 -8.51 2.91 3.76
CA THR A 177 -7.79 2.88 5.05
C THR A 177 -7.28 1.48 5.38
N SER A 178 -6.44 1.38 6.39
CA SER A 178 -5.92 0.09 6.84
C SER A 178 -5.59 0.08 8.34
N CYS A 179 -5.10 -1.07 8.79
CA CYS A 179 -4.55 -1.25 10.13
C CYS A 179 -3.21 -0.53 10.38
N GLY A 180 -2.67 0.21 9.41
CA GLY A 180 -1.33 0.81 9.47
C GLY A 180 -0.21 -0.06 8.88
N CYS A 181 -0.56 -1.17 8.24
CA CYS A 181 0.38 -2.11 7.61
C CYS A 181 0.72 -1.78 6.16
N PHE A 182 0.78 -0.49 5.80
CA PHE A 182 1.13 -0.10 4.42
C PHE A 182 2.62 -0.31 4.11
N GLU A 183 2.96 -0.48 2.86
CA GLU A 183 4.34 -0.29 2.39
C GLU A 183 4.68 1.20 2.35
N CYS A 184 3.75 2.01 1.83
CA CYS A 184 3.90 3.44 1.67
C CYS A 184 2.66 4.17 2.20
N ILE A 185 2.85 5.41 2.56
CA ILE A 185 1.77 6.35 2.85
C ILE A 185 2.04 7.67 2.16
N CYS A 186 1.02 8.26 1.57
CA CYS A 186 1.09 9.62 1.06
C CYS A 186 0.23 10.58 1.88
N GLY A 187 0.70 11.82 1.96
CA GLY A 187 -0.01 12.94 2.55
C GLY A 187 0.07 14.17 1.64
N ILE A 188 -1.00 14.99 1.60
CA ILE A 188 -1.02 16.22 0.81
C ILE A 188 -0.05 17.23 1.43
N GLU A 189 0.79 17.81 0.58
CA GLU A 189 1.64 18.96 0.89
C GLU A 189 1.01 20.21 0.25
N PRO A 190 0.39 21.08 1.05
CA PRO A 190 -0.48 22.13 0.53
C PRO A 190 0.27 23.24 -0.20
N PHE A 191 1.52 23.56 0.17
CA PHE A 191 2.27 24.66 -0.44
C PHE A 191 2.72 24.33 -1.87
N SER A 192 3.01 23.07 -2.17
CA SER A 192 3.35 22.58 -3.51
C SER A 192 2.16 22.06 -4.27
N ASN A 193 0.97 22.02 -3.66
CA ASN A 193 -0.24 21.45 -4.27
C ASN A 193 -0.02 20.01 -4.74
N GLY A 194 0.77 19.25 -4.00
CA GLY A 194 1.18 17.90 -4.32
C GLY A 194 1.07 16.93 -3.16
N VAL A 195 1.68 15.77 -3.30
CA VAL A 195 1.77 14.76 -2.23
C VAL A 195 3.20 14.36 -1.97
N CYS A 196 3.53 14.25 -0.67
CA CYS A 196 4.74 13.59 -0.20
C CYS A 196 4.42 12.12 0.08
N ILE A 197 5.26 11.21 -0.40
CA ILE A 197 5.15 9.78 -0.15
C ILE A 197 6.31 9.37 0.76
N ALA A 198 6.02 8.64 1.83
CA ALA A 198 7.03 8.00 2.65
C ALA A 198 6.82 6.49 2.63
N ASN A 199 7.91 5.72 2.56
CA ASN A 199 7.89 4.29 2.73
C ASN A 199 8.37 3.89 4.13
N ARG A 200 8.13 2.67 4.47
CA ARG A 200 8.34 2.12 5.80
C ARG A 200 9.83 2.03 6.20
N GLU A 201 10.71 1.97 5.22
CA GLU A 201 12.16 1.95 5.41
C GLU A 201 12.72 3.34 5.74
N TYR A 202 12.02 4.39 5.33
CA TYR A 202 12.47 5.77 5.56
C TYR A 202 12.24 6.18 7.02
N ALA A 203 13.31 6.48 7.71
CA ALA A 203 13.28 6.86 9.14
C ALA A 203 13.31 8.38 9.37
N GLY A 204 13.48 9.17 8.30
CA GLY A 204 13.58 10.63 8.37
C GLY A 204 12.23 11.34 8.45
N MET A 205 12.32 12.67 8.47
CA MET A 205 11.17 13.58 8.39
C MET A 205 10.85 13.86 6.93
N THR A 206 9.57 13.87 6.58
CA THR A 206 9.10 14.35 5.27
C THR A 206 8.94 15.88 5.28
N PRO A 207 8.84 16.55 4.13
CA PRO A 207 8.51 17.99 4.09
C PRO A 207 7.18 18.35 4.75
N LEU A 208 6.30 17.38 5.03
CA LEU A 208 5.10 17.58 5.85
C LEU A 208 5.40 17.78 7.35
N GLY A 209 6.66 17.70 7.77
CA GLY A 209 7.05 17.71 9.20
C GLY A 209 6.61 16.45 9.94
N MET A 210 6.38 15.35 9.24
CA MET A 210 5.91 14.07 9.78
C MET A 210 6.82 12.93 9.37
N THR A 211 7.11 12.02 10.28
CA THR A 211 7.73 10.73 10.00
C THR A 211 6.74 9.76 9.36
N PHE A 212 7.23 8.66 8.79
CA PHE A 212 6.35 7.57 8.31
C PHE A 212 5.35 7.11 9.38
N SER A 213 5.77 6.97 10.63
CA SER A 213 4.90 6.49 11.71
C SER A 213 3.80 7.50 12.06
N GLU A 214 4.09 8.79 12.02
CA GLU A 214 3.10 9.85 12.24
C GLU A 214 2.10 9.93 11.09
N LEU A 215 2.58 9.90 9.83
CA LEU A 215 1.72 9.78 8.66
C LEU A 215 0.80 8.56 8.74
N ALA A 216 1.37 7.39 9.08
CA ALA A 216 0.60 6.15 9.21
C ALA A 216 -0.49 6.23 10.31
N SER A 217 -0.26 7.02 11.36
CA SER A 217 -1.25 7.22 12.43
C SER A 217 -2.47 7.99 11.97
N MET A 218 -2.37 8.78 10.90
CA MET A 218 -3.48 9.56 10.35
C MET A 218 -4.61 8.70 9.78
N THR A 219 -4.28 7.48 9.32
CA THR A 219 -5.25 6.55 8.71
C THR A 219 -5.26 5.18 9.37
N GLY A 220 -4.42 4.98 10.38
CA GLY A 220 -4.32 3.71 11.11
C GLY A 220 -5.61 3.38 11.87
N GLY A 221 -5.90 2.07 12.02
CA GLY A 221 -7.10 1.61 12.74
C GLY A 221 -8.42 1.79 11.97
N GLY A 222 -8.38 2.01 10.64
CA GLY A 222 -9.58 2.14 9.81
C GLY A 222 -10.15 3.56 9.74
N VAL A 223 -9.39 4.58 10.13
CA VAL A 223 -9.82 5.98 10.04
C VAL A 223 -9.63 6.50 8.61
N GLN A 224 -10.70 7.02 8.01
CA GLN A 224 -10.64 7.73 6.73
C GLN A 224 -10.30 9.19 6.97
N THR A 225 -9.11 9.60 6.60
CA THR A 225 -8.65 10.99 6.74
C THR A 225 -8.38 11.56 5.35
N PRO A 226 -9.24 12.46 4.84
CA PRO A 226 -8.98 13.14 3.58
C PRO A 226 -7.59 13.77 3.56
N GLY A 227 -6.89 13.59 2.45
CA GLY A 227 -5.52 14.06 2.31
C GLY A 227 -4.43 13.06 2.71
N PHE A 228 -4.80 11.87 3.25
CA PHE A 228 -3.86 10.81 3.62
C PHE A 228 -4.33 9.46 3.07
N MET A 229 -3.43 8.71 2.43
CA MET A 229 -3.76 7.40 1.87
C MET A 229 -2.59 6.44 2.01
N GLY A 230 -2.82 5.32 2.71
CA GLY A 230 -1.88 4.19 2.73
C GLY A 230 -2.00 3.34 1.47
N HIS A 231 -0.88 2.85 0.94
CA HIS A 231 -0.87 2.04 -0.28
C HIS A 231 0.38 1.14 -0.38
N GLY A 232 0.35 0.21 -1.32
CA GLY A 232 1.52 -0.56 -1.71
C GLY A 232 2.43 0.25 -2.64
N LYS A 233 3.69 -0.11 -2.70
CA LYS A 233 4.71 0.55 -3.55
C LYS A 233 4.34 0.50 -5.04
N HIS A 234 3.79 -0.63 -5.48
CA HIS A 234 3.36 -0.83 -6.87
C HIS A 234 2.33 0.22 -7.34
N PHE A 235 1.47 0.70 -6.44
CA PHE A 235 0.42 1.65 -6.79
C PHE A 235 0.94 3.05 -7.14
N ILE A 236 2.14 3.44 -6.69
CA ILE A 236 2.74 4.77 -6.95
C ILE A 236 2.83 5.07 -8.45
N ALA A 237 3.21 4.08 -9.23
CA ALA A 237 3.38 4.21 -10.68
C ALA A 237 2.14 3.80 -11.48
N SER A 238 1.01 3.51 -10.84
CA SER A 238 -0.25 3.18 -11.52
C SER A 238 -0.90 4.42 -12.11
N LYS A 239 -1.54 4.26 -13.26
CA LYS A 239 -2.40 5.29 -13.88
C LYS A 239 -3.62 5.65 -13.01
N LYS A 240 -3.91 4.82 -12.01
CA LYS A 240 -5.02 5.00 -11.06
C LYS A 240 -4.58 5.70 -9.78
N PHE A 241 -3.27 5.87 -9.55
CA PHE A 241 -2.76 6.57 -8.37
C PHE A 241 -3.32 7.98 -8.31
N MET A 242 -4.18 8.25 -7.33
CA MET A 242 -4.84 9.56 -7.15
C MET A 242 -5.44 10.14 -8.44
N LYS A 243 -6.02 9.28 -9.30
CA LYS A 243 -6.56 9.69 -10.60
C LYS A 243 -7.53 10.87 -10.47
N ALA A 244 -8.33 10.89 -9.41
CA ALA A 244 -9.33 11.92 -9.15
C ALA A 244 -8.74 13.31 -8.93
N GLU A 245 -7.52 13.39 -8.38
CA GLU A 245 -6.85 14.64 -8.05
C GLU A 245 -5.75 15.04 -9.03
N GLY A 246 -5.52 14.26 -10.07
CA GLY A 246 -4.52 14.55 -11.11
C GLY A 246 -3.36 13.56 -11.18
N GLY A 247 -3.48 12.44 -10.51
CA GLY A 247 -2.62 11.27 -10.70
C GLY A 247 -1.16 11.47 -10.28
N VAL A 248 -0.27 10.73 -10.92
CA VAL A 248 1.16 10.72 -10.59
C VAL A 248 1.81 12.11 -10.73
N ALA A 249 1.23 13.03 -11.53
CA ALA A 249 1.72 14.40 -11.68
C ALA A 249 1.63 15.22 -10.36
N ARG A 250 0.96 14.72 -9.34
CA ARG A 250 0.90 15.30 -8.00
C ARG A 250 2.03 14.85 -7.06
N ILE A 251 2.85 13.88 -7.46
CA ILE A 251 3.93 13.39 -6.60
C ILE A 251 5.07 14.40 -6.60
N VAL A 252 5.27 15.09 -5.48
CA VAL A 252 6.27 16.17 -5.35
C VAL A 252 7.50 15.74 -4.56
N TRP A 253 7.37 14.72 -3.70
CA TRP A 253 8.47 14.27 -2.87
C TRP A 253 8.33 12.79 -2.49
N MET A 254 9.45 12.08 -2.46
CA MET A 254 9.58 10.75 -1.87
C MET A 254 11.04 10.46 -1.51
N PRO A 255 11.32 9.54 -0.55
CA PRO A 255 12.68 9.15 -0.24
C PRO A 255 13.44 8.69 -1.49
N LYS A 256 14.72 9.04 -1.57
CA LYS A 256 15.59 8.73 -2.72
C LYS A 256 15.59 7.24 -3.08
N GLU A 257 15.71 6.36 -2.08
CA GLU A 257 15.70 4.93 -2.31
C GLU A 257 14.37 4.46 -2.92
N LEU A 258 13.23 4.98 -2.44
CA LEU A 258 11.92 4.67 -3.02
C LEU A 258 11.81 5.20 -4.45
N LYS A 259 12.26 6.42 -4.69
CA LYS A 259 12.28 7.07 -6.01
C LYS A 259 13.02 6.22 -7.03
N GLU A 260 14.22 5.74 -6.68
CA GLU A 260 15.02 4.86 -7.52
C GLU A 260 14.31 3.53 -7.82
N GLN A 261 13.61 2.94 -6.85
CA GLN A 261 12.88 1.67 -7.01
C GLN A 261 11.68 1.77 -7.95
N VAL A 262 11.03 2.93 -8.04
CA VAL A 262 9.82 3.11 -8.86
C VAL A 262 10.08 3.91 -10.14
N ALA A 263 11.31 4.40 -10.35
CA ALA A 263 11.64 5.37 -11.38
C ALA A 263 11.25 4.95 -12.80
N GLU A 264 11.62 3.74 -13.19
CA GLU A 264 11.35 3.25 -14.56
C GLU A 264 9.86 3.31 -14.87
N LYS A 265 9.04 2.67 -14.04
CA LYS A 265 7.60 2.58 -14.26
C LYS A 265 6.88 3.92 -14.06
N LEU A 266 7.33 4.74 -13.11
CA LEU A 266 6.77 6.04 -12.85
C LEU A 266 7.02 6.99 -14.03
N ASN A 267 8.23 6.97 -14.61
CA ASN A 267 8.57 7.75 -15.80
C ASN A 267 7.76 7.31 -17.02
N GLU A 268 7.58 6.00 -17.24
CA GLU A 268 6.71 5.49 -18.29
C GLU A 268 5.28 6.01 -18.15
N THR A 269 4.72 5.92 -16.94
CA THR A 269 3.36 6.36 -16.64
C THR A 269 3.19 7.87 -16.84
N ALA A 270 4.14 8.67 -16.34
CA ALA A 270 4.12 10.13 -16.52
C ALA A 270 4.26 10.54 -17.99
N LYS A 271 5.11 9.85 -18.75
CA LYS A 271 5.23 10.07 -20.19
C LYS A 271 3.95 9.74 -20.94
N GLU A 272 3.33 8.61 -20.62
CA GLU A 272 2.09 8.18 -21.30
C GLU A 272 0.91 9.11 -20.98
N LEU A 273 0.73 9.52 -19.72
CA LEU A 273 -0.42 10.31 -19.30
C LEU A 273 -0.27 11.81 -19.54
N TYR A 274 0.95 12.35 -19.41
CA TYR A 274 1.20 13.80 -19.39
C TYR A 274 2.25 14.26 -20.39
N GLY A 275 2.90 13.34 -21.12
CA GLY A 275 3.99 13.67 -22.05
C GLY A 275 5.28 14.15 -21.36
N ILE A 276 5.46 13.83 -20.07
CA ILE A 276 6.62 14.27 -19.28
C ILE A 276 7.69 13.17 -19.31
N ASP A 277 8.83 13.49 -19.89
CA ASP A 277 10.01 12.62 -19.85
C ASP A 277 10.78 12.83 -18.53
N ASN A 278 11.36 11.75 -18.00
CA ASN A 278 12.19 11.77 -16.78
C ASN A 278 11.51 12.46 -15.57
N PHE A 279 10.24 12.20 -15.38
CA PHE A 279 9.42 12.83 -14.34
C PHE A 279 10.05 12.71 -12.93
N THR A 280 10.75 11.63 -12.64
CA THR A 280 11.44 11.44 -11.35
C THR A 280 12.52 12.47 -11.07
N ASP A 281 13.09 13.14 -12.09
CA ASP A 281 14.05 14.23 -11.91
C ASP A 281 13.40 15.52 -11.39
N MET A 282 12.08 15.58 -11.45
CA MET A 282 11.27 16.69 -10.94
C MET A 282 10.76 16.46 -9.52
N ILE A 283 10.91 15.25 -8.99
CA ILE A 283 10.45 14.87 -7.63
C ILE A 283 11.59 15.10 -6.63
N GLY A 284 11.31 15.84 -5.55
CA GLY A 284 12.23 16.04 -4.44
C GLY A 284 12.49 14.76 -3.65
N ASP A 285 13.61 14.75 -2.91
CA ASP A 285 13.94 13.70 -1.94
C ASP A 285 14.71 14.32 -0.75
N GLU A 286 15.06 13.52 0.24
CA GLU A 286 15.74 13.98 1.46
C GLU A 286 17.11 14.62 1.22
N THR A 287 17.71 14.44 0.06
CA THR A 287 18.98 15.10 -0.29
C THR A 287 18.78 16.48 -0.94
N ILE A 288 17.54 16.79 -1.30
CA ILE A 288 17.16 18.01 -2.05
C ILE A 288 16.34 18.95 -1.18
N ALA A 289 15.33 18.41 -0.49
CA ALA A 289 14.36 19.20 0.27
C ALA A 289 13.88 18.44 1.52
N GLU A 290 14.12 19.02 2.69
CA GLU A 290 13.66 18.48 3.99
C GLU A 290 12.44 19.25 4.55
N ASP A 291 12.11 20.39 3.96
CA ASP A 291 11.03 21.29 4.39
C ASP A 291 10.21 21.81 3.19
N PRO A 292 9.02 22.39 3.44
CA PRO A 292 8.15 22.88 2.35
C PRO A 292 8.77 23.99 1.51
N GLU A 293 9.57 24.89 2.11
CA GLU A 293 10.13 26.06 1.40
C GLU A 293 11.17 25.61 0.38
N THR A 294 12.10 24.74 0.79
CA THR A 294 13.12 24.17 -0.10
C THR A 294 12.50 23.28 -1.16
N LEU A 295 11.42 22.55 -0.83
CA LEU A 295 10.68 21.74 -1.78
C LEU A 295 10.04 22.62 -2.86
N VAL A 296 9.28 23.65 -2.50
CA VAL A 296 8.62 24.54 -3.46
C VAL A 296 9.64 25.25 -4.36
N ALA A 297 10.78 25.67 -3.81
CA ALA A 297 11.86 26.28 -4.60
C ALA A 297 12.39 25.30 -5.67
N PHE A 298 12.69 24.07 -5.27
CA PHE A 298 13.12 23.00 -6.20
C PHE A 298 12.07 22.71 -7.28
N LEU A 299 10.81 22.53 -6.89
CA LEU A 299 9.73 22.25 -7.84
C LEU A 299 9.50 23.39 -8.83
N THR A 300 9.68 24.65 -8.37
CA THR A 300 9.61 25.84 -9.23
C THR A 300 10.73 25.84 -10.25
N GLU A 301 11.98 25.57 -9.82
CA GLU A 301 13.13 25.45 -10.72
C GLU A 301 12.92 24.37 -11.80
N LYS A 302 12.34 23.24 -11.40
CA LYS A 302 12.05 22.11 -12.31
C LYS A 302 10.82 22.31 -13.17
N GLY A 303 9.98 23.30 -12.89
CA GLY A 303 8.70 23.49 -13.58
C GLY A 303 7.71 22.34 -13.31
N HIS A 304 7.66 21.87 -12.06
CA HIS A 304 6.84 20.71 -11.69
C HIS A 304 5.35 20.96 -11.95
N PRO A 305 4.62 20.01 -12.57
CA PRO A 305 3.24 20.22 -13.00
C PRO A 305 2.26 20.52 -11.87
N ALA A 306 2.48 19.97 -10.67
CA ALA A 306 1.58 20.16 -9.53
C ALA A 306 1.35 21.64 -9.18
N LEU A 307 2.37 22.51 -9.37
CA LEU A 307 2.27 23.94 -9.07
C LEU A 307 1.26 24.68 -9.95
N GLY A 308 0.98 24.18 -11.16
CA GLY A 308 0.05 24.78 -12.12
C GLY A 308 -1.33 24.11 -12.17
N MET A 309 -1.56 23.07 -11.38
CA MET A 309 -2.83 22.34 -11.34
C MET A 309 -3.83 23.01 -10.38
N ASP A 310 -5.12 22.73 -10.56
CA ASP A 310 -6.16 23.21 -9.64
C ASP A 310 -5.85 22.76 -8.21
N PRO A 311 -6.15 23.59 -7.18
CA PRO A 311 -5.93 23.21 -5.80
C PRO A 311 -6.66 21.93 -5.40
N MET A 312 -5.99 21.06 -4.64
CA MET A 312 -6.61 19.84 -4.10
C MET A 312 -7.46 20.13 -2.85
N MET A 313 -7.19 21.25 -2.16
CA MET A 313 -7.91 21.70 -0.96
C MET A 313 -8.40 23.13 -1.13
#